data_efa3e5cdfc931162fcb9e32ff8825b40
#
_entry.id   efa3e5cdfc931162fcb9e32ff8825b40
#
_cell.length_a   1.000
_cell.length_b   1.000
_cell.length_c   1.000
_cell.angle_alpha   90.00
_cell.angle_beta   90.00
_cell.angle_gamma   90.00
#
_symmetry.space_group_name_H-M   'P 1'
#
loop_
_entity.id
_entity.type
_entity.pdbx_description
1 polymer ?
#
loop_
_entity_poly.entity_id
_entity_poly.type
_entity_poly.pdbx_seq_one_letter_code
_entity_poly.pdbx_strand_id
1 'polypeptide(L)'
;MHQVPESFINWFRLSAPYIRKHREATFVIALPGEAVEHPNFINLVHDLAMLQSLGAKLVIVQGARIQITRALEQAGVEAPIESGIRVSSSEAMPHIISASNGTRTELESVMSAGLVDSPMYQLNLKTLSGNFIYAKPLGVRNGVDYQYTGLVRQVDSKAIQAALDTGAAVICNTLGYSSTGDVFNLSINECTLSIATALKADKVIGFMSEETLAPMLESSEIRPKLAHAFGSANMEEAGLADALAEAVDQGIERSHLVSYEQNGALLKELFTHDGSGLLISKVDSAVLRAATTSDVGAILELIQPMQDAGALVQRTRELLEEQIENFLVMEIDGTAVGCAALQGLDETSAEIACVAVQPEFQGRGYAQKLLEHQLKKAQEQGTQKLFVLSTQATHWFIERGFKETNADALPDARRSQYNTQRKPKVLIKVLST
;
A
#
# COMPACT_ATOMS: atom_id res chain seq x y z
N MET A 1 24.69 4.42 -26.73
CA MET A 1 23.30 4.05 -26.32
C MET A 1 23.39 3.02 -25.22
N HIS A 2 23.04 3.39 -24.00
CA HIS A 2 22.93 2.37 -22.92
C HIS A 2 21.71 1.52 -23.25
N GLN A 3 21.92 0.22 -23.44
CA GLN A 3 20.81 -0.73 -23.57
C GLN A 3 20.08 -0.78 -22.20
N VAL A 4 18.79 -0.50 -22.23
CA VAL A 4 17.94 -0.65 -21.04
C VAL A 4 17.87 -2.13 -20.71
N PRO A 5 18.19 -2.54 -19.46
CA PRO A 5 18.10 -3.94 -19.06
C PRO A 5 16.69 -4.50 -19.23
N GLU A 6 16.57 -5.74 -19.69
CA GLU A 6 15.27 -6.42 -19.86
C GLU A 6 14.49 -6.51 -18.53
N SER A 7 15.21 -6.65 -17.43
CA SER A 7 14.64 -6.61 -16.07
C SER A 7 13.90 -5.30 -15.77
N PHE A 8 14.44 -4.15 -16.23
CA PHE A 8 13.77 -2.86 -16.07
C PHE A 8 12.48 -2.78 -16.90
N ILE A 9 12.51 -3.26 -18.14
CA ILE A 9 11.33 -3.26 -19.02
C ILE A 9 10.20 -4.10 -18.40
N ASN A 10 10.55 -5.28 -17.87
CA ASN A 10 9.60 -6.16 -17.22
C ASN A 10 9.05 -5.53 -15.93
N TRP A 11 9.91 -4.96 -15.09
CA TRP A 11 9.50 -4.23 -13.89
C TRP A 11 8.52 -3.08 -14.22
N PHE A 12 8.83 -2.27 -15.25
CA PHE A 12 7.97 -1.16 -15.66
C PHE A 12 6.60 -1.64 -16.16
N ARG A 13 6.55 -2.77 -16.89
CA ARG A 13 5.28 -3.39 -17.29
C ARG A 13 4.48 -3.90 -16.10
N LEU A 14 5.13 -4.51 -15.12
CA LEU A 14 4.50 -4.97 -13.87
C LEU A 14 3.98 -3.81 -13.02
N SER A 15 4.55 -2.61 -13.15
CA SER A 15 4.08 -1.41 -12.45
C SER A 15 2.83 -0.77 -13.08
N ALA A 16 2.43 -1.16 -14.30
CA ALA A 16 1.31 -0.54 -15.03
C ALA A 16 -0.03 -0.57 -14.26
N PRO A 17 -0.43 -1.63 -13.53
CA PRO A 17 -1.65 -1.63 -12.71
C PRO A 17 -1.62 -0.57 -11.61
N TYR A 18 -0.46 -0.42 -10.95
CA TYR A 18 -0.25 0.58 -9.89
C TYR A 18 -0.31 2.00 -10.45
N ILE A 19 0.33 2.26 -11.61
CA ILE A 19 0.26 3.57 -12.31
C ILE A 19 -1.21 3.93 -12.58
N ARG A 20 -2.00 2.98 -13.10
CA ARG A 20 -3.43 3.21 -13.36
C ARG A 20 -4.22 3.49 -12.08
N LYS A 21 -3.92 2.77 -10.99
CA LYS A 21 -4.60 2.94 -9.69
C LYS A 21 -4.27 4.27 -9.02
N HIS A 22 -3.04 4.78 -9.22
CA HIS A 22 -2.60 6.03 -8.58
C HIS A 22 -2.97 7.28 -9.37
N ARG A 23 -3.36 7.14 -10.62
CA ARG A 23 -3.79 8.26 -11.46
C ARG A 23 -5.06 8.90 -10.89
N GLU A 24 -5.05 10.24 -10.73
CA GLU A 24 -6.11 11.05 -10.11
C GLU A 24 -6.36 10.76 -8.62
N ALA A 25 -5.66 9.79 -8.03
CA ALA A 25 -5.77 9.48 -6.61
C ALA A 25 -5.15 10.59 -5.75
N THR A 26 -5.80 10.92 -4.62
CA THR A 26 -5.34 11.91 -3.66
C THR A 26 -4.51 11.26 -2.58
N PHE A 27 -3.25 11.67 -2.45
CA PHE A 27 -2.30 11.20 -1.45
C PHE A 27 -2.05 12.28 -0.43
N VAL A 28 -2.24 11.97 0.85
CA VAL A 28 -1.84 12.83 1.96
C VAL A 28 -0.54 12.29 2.53
N ILE A 29 0.49 13.13 2.57
CA ILE A 29 1.87 12.72 2.86
C ILE A 29 2.36 13.49 4.08
N ALA A 30 2.61 12.80 5.18
CA ALA A 30 3.27 13.35 6.36
C ALA A 30 4.79 13.36 6.13
N LEU A 31 5.36 14.55 6.02
CA LEU A 31 6.79 14.78 5.82
C LEU A 31 7.37 15.45 7.07
N PRO A 32 8.03 14.72 7.99
CA PRO A 32 8.61 15.28 9.20
C PRO A 32 9.78 16.21 8.90
N GLY A 33 10.08 17.13 9.82
CA GLY A 33 11.19 18.08 9.65
C GLY A 33 12.55 17.41 9.51
N GLU A 34 12.70 16.24 10.12
CA GLU A 34 13.89 15.38 10.05
C GLU A 34 14.16 14.92 8.60
N ALA A 35 13.12 14.58 7.87
CA ALA A 35 13.23 14.18 6.46
C ALA A 35 13.71 15.34 5.57
N VAL A 36 13.32 16.58 5.88
CA VAL A 36 13.74 17.78 5.13
C VAL A 36 15.24 18.04 5.26
N GLU A 37 15.81 17.77 6.44
CA GLU A 37 17.24 17.95 6.68
C GLU A 37 18.09 16.72 6.30
N HIS A 38 17.44 15.61 5.93
CA HIS A 38 18.19 14.38 5.61
C HIS A 38 18.85 14.47 4.23
N PRO A 39 20.06 13.91 4.05
CA PRO A 39 20.78 13.94 2.75
C PRO A 39 19.96 13.33 1.59
N ASN A 40 19.04 12.39 1.88
CA ASN A 40 18.16 11.77 0.88
C ASN A 40 16.96 12.63 0.47
N PHE A 41 16.78 13.83 1.06
CA PHE A 41 15.61 14.69 0.84
C PHE A 41 15.38 15.03 -0.65
N ILE A 42 16.46 15.30 -1.38
CA ILE A 42 16.39 15.61 -2.82
C ILE A 42 15.81 14.42 -3.60
N ASN A 43 16.23 13.19 -3.29
CA ASN A 43 15.67 11.99 -3.95
C ASN A 43 14.20 11.79 -3.61
N LEU A 44 13.81 12.08 -2.35
CA LEU A 44 12.42 12.02 -1.93
C LEU A 44 11.56 13.02 -2.69
N VAL A 45 12.05 14.24 -2.94
CA VAL A 45 11.37 15.23 -3.79
C VAL A 45 11.27 14.73 -5.23
N HIS A 46 12.29 14.02 -5.76
CA HIS A 46 12.21 13.36 -7.06
C HIS A 46 11.08 12.33 -7.12
N ASP A 47 10.94 11.52 -6.06
CA ASP A 47 9.89 10.51 -5.98
C ASP A 47 8.50 11.16 -5.97
N LEU A 48 8.32 12.26 -5.21
CA LEU A 48 7.08 13.04 -5.18
C LEU A 48 6.76 13.65 -6.55
N ALA A 49 7.76 14.19 -7.23
CA ALA A 49 7.63 14.73 -8.57
C ALA A 49 7.20 13.67 -9.59
N MET A 50 7.77 12.46 -9.48
CA MET A 50 7.37 11.33 -10.30
C MET A 50 5.92 10.95 -10.07
N LEU A 51 5.46 10.86 -8.81
CA LEU A 51 4.07 10.57 -8.48
C LEU A 51 3.10 11.58 -9.10
N GLN A 52 3.39 12.88 -8.96
CA GLN A 52 2.57 13.92 -9.56
C GLN A 52 2.57 13.84 -11.10
N SER A 53 3.71 13.55 -11.71
CA SER A 53 3.82 13.37 -13.17
C SER A 53 3.02 12.18 -13.69
N LEU A 54 2.82 11.16 -12.85
CA LEU A 54 1.97 10.01 -13.15
C LEU A 54 0.47 10.30 -12.89
N GLY A 55 0.15 11.51 -12.45
CA GLY A 55 -1.22 12.00 -12.26
C GLY A 55 -1.76 11.88 -10.84
N ALA A 56 -0.96 11.59 -9.83
CA ALA A 56 -1.39 11.63 -8.43
C ALA A 56 -1.54 13.07 -7.94
N LYS A 57 -2.56 13.33 -7.10
CA LYS A 57 -2.80 14.60 -6.42
C LYS A 57 -2.14 14.55 -5.04
N LEU A 58 -1.21 15.47 -4.76
CA LEU A 58 -0.39 15.43 -3.56
C LEU A 58 -0.77 16.53 -2.57
N VAL A 59 -1.03 16.14 -1.33
CA VAL A 59 -1.12 17.05 -0.17
C VAL A 59 0.00 16.69 0.80
N ILE A 60 0.96 17.57 0.97
CA ILE A 60 2.13 17.37 1.81
C ILE A 60 1.89 18.10 3.13
N VAL A 61 1.81 17.35 4.23
CA VAL A 61 1.76 17.88 5.59
C VAL A 61 3.18 17.95 6.11
N GLN A 62 3.73 19.15 6.13
CA GLN A 62 5.13 19.38 6.46
C GLN A 62 5.28 19.68 7.96
N GLY A 63 6.07 18.85 8.66
CA GLY A 63 6.52 19.06 10.03
C GLY A 63 7.76 19.95 10.10
N ALA A 64 8.04 20.49 11.28
CA ALA A 64 9.23 21.33 11.53
C ALA A 64 9.74 21.20 12.97
N ARG A 65 9.59 20.03 13.61
CA ARG A 65 9.87 19.86 15.04
C ARG A 65 11.33 20.17 15.40
N ILE A 66 12.28 19.64 14.65
CA ILE A 66 13.71 19.86 14.92
C ILE A 66 14.12 21.29 14.60
N GLN A 67 13.57 21.88 13.54
CA GLN A 67 13.85 23.27 13.18
C GLN A 67 13.30 24.24 14.23
N ILE A 68 12.09 23.96 14.75
CA ILE A 68 11.49 24.71 15.85
C ILE A 68 12.35 24.60 17.12
N THR A 69 12.78 23.37 17.47
CA THR A 69 13.64 23.15 18.65
C THR A 69 14.90 23.97 18.53
N ARG A 70 15.61 23.91 17.41
CA ARG A 70 16.83 24.67 17.13
C ARG A 70 16.60 26.18 17.20
N ALA A 71 15.51 26.68 16.64
CA ALA A 71 15.18 28.11 16.65
C ALA A 71 14.90 28.61 18.09
N LEU A 72 14.24 27.83 18.93
CA LEU A 72 13.96 28.15 20.32
C LEU A 72 15.26 28.13 21.16
N GLU A 73 16.11 27.12 20.98
CA GLU A 73 17.42 27.03 21.64
C GLU A 73 18.32 28.24 21.30
N GLN A 74 18.39 28.61 20.01
CA GLN A 74 19.18 29.77 19.57
C GLN A 74 18.63 31.09 20.13
N ALA A 75 17.34 31.18 20.35
CA ALA A 75 16.71 32.35 20.95
C ALA A 75 16.76 32.36 22.49
N GLY A 76 17.12 31.25 23.12
CA GLY A 76 17.09 31.10 24.58
C GLY A 76 15.66 31.07 25.14
N VAL A 77 14.67 30.65 24.34
CA VAL A 77 13.25 30.60 24.73
C VAL A 77 12.87 29.18 25.13
N GLU A 78 12.34 29.04 26.34
CA GLU A 78 11.88 27.76 26.86
C GLU A 78 10.50 27.37 26.27
N ALA A 79 10.40 26.18 25.76
CA ALA A 79 9.14 25.56 25.29
C ALA A 79 9.18 24.07 25.62
N PRO A 80 8.88 23.67 26.87
CA PRO A 80 9.03 22.32 27.35
C PRO A 80 8.09 21.36 26.56
N ILE A 81 8.50 20.10 26.49
CA ILE A 81 7.70 19.03 25.88
C ILE A 81 7.13 18.18 27.02
N GLU A 82 5.83 18.22 27.20
CA GLU A 82 5.11 17.48 28.22
C GLU A 82 4.28 16.38 27.55
N SER A 83 4.51 15.12 27.94
CA SER A 83 3.86 13.97 27.32
C SER A 83 3.93 13.95 25.78
N GLY A 84 5.09 14.33 25.22
CA GLY A 84 5.32 14.36 23.78
C GLY A 84 4.81 15.62 23.06
N ILE A 85 4.08 16.51 23.76
CA ILE A 85 3.46 17.72 23.20
C ILE A 85 4.22 18.95 23.68
N ARG A 86 4.62 19.82 22.77
CA ARG A 86 5.30 21.10 23.10
C ARG A 86 4.33 22.08 23.72
N VAL A 87 4.70 22.69 24.83
CA VAL A 87 4.01 23.85 25.38
C VAL A 87 4.45 25.08 24.58
N SER A 88 3.54 25.67 23.82
CA SER A 88 3.84 26.82 22.93
C SER A 88 3.43 28.13 23.58
N SER A 89 4.37 28.79 24.27
CA SER A 89 4.09 30.08 24.91
C SER A 89 3.97 31.22 23.87
N SER A 90 3.42 32.36 24.29
CA SER A 90 3.36 33.57 23.45
C SER A 90 4.74 34.04 23.00
N GLU A 91 5.77 33.81 23.81
CA GLU A 91 7.17 34.12 23.52
C GLU A 91 7.77 33.13 22.51
N ALA A 92 7.38 31.86 22.56
CA ALA A 92 7.83 30.81 21.64
C ALA A 92 7.20 30.92 20.24
N MET A 93 5.95 31.42 20.13
CA MET A 93 5.21 31.42 18.86
C MET A 93 5.90 32.15 17.71
N PRO A 94 6.54 33.31 17.86
CA PRO A 94 7.27 33.94 16.75
C PRO A 94 8.36 33.03 16.16
N HIS A 95 9.08 32.31 17.00
CA HIS A 95 10.14 31.39 16.60
C HIS A 95 9.57 30.13 15.93
N ILE A 96 8.46 29.60 16.46
CA ILE A 96 7.72 28.46 15.89
C ILE A 96 7.20 28.81 14.49
N ILE A 97 6.56 29.97 14.33
CA ILE A 97 6.04 30.44 13.04
C ILE A 97 7.19 30.62 12.03
N SER A 98 8.30 31.25 12.46
CA SER A 98 9.46 31.48 11.59
C SER A 98 10.08 30.15 11.12
N ALA A 99 10.33 29.21 12.04
CA ALA A 99 10.91 27.91 11.72
C ALA A 99 9.99 27.09 10.78
N SER A 100 8.68 27.01 11.11
CA SER A 100 7.72 26.27 10.27
C SER A 100 7.63 26.84 8.85
N ASN A 101 7.59 28.16 8.69
CA ASN A 101 7.56 28.80 7.38
C ASN A 101 8.92 28.71 6.66
N GLY A 102 10.04 28.73 7.38
CA GLY A 102 11.37 28.51 6.82
C GLY A 102 11.48 27.12 6.18
N THR A 103 11.09 26.09 6.92
CA THR A 103 11.09 24.69 6.43
C THR A 103 10.16 24.51 5.22
N ARG A 104 8.98 25.17 5.23
CA ARG A 104 8.11 25.17 4.06
C ARG A 104 8.78 25.80 2.84
N THR A 105 9.41 26.95 3.02
CA THR A 105 10.11 27.66 1.94
C THR A 105 11.26 26.84 1.38
N GLU A 106 11.97 26.09 2.21
CA GLU A 106 13.03 25.17 1.79
C GLU A 106 12.43 24.04 0.92
N LEU A 107 11.34 23.40 1.36
CA LEU A 107 10.64 22.40 0.56
C LEU A 107 10.15 22.97 -0.79
N GLU A 108 9.50 24.14 -0.78
CA GLU A 108 9.04 24.82 -1.98
C GLU A 108 10.20 25.17 -2.93
N SER A 109 11.36 25.58 -2.38
CA SER A 109 12.56 25.89 -3.15
C SER A 109 13.09 24.66 -3.88
N VAL A 110 13.22 23.52 -3.19
CA VAL A 110 13.70 22.27 -3.80
C VAL A 110 12.71 21.77 -4.84
N MET A 111 11.40 21.82 -4.58
CA MET A 111 10.37 21.46 -5.56
C MET A 111 10.36 22.36 -6.80
N SER A 112 10.74 23.64 -6.64
CA SER A 112 10.78 24.61 -7.74
C SER A 112 12.06 24.57 -8.54
N ALA A 113 13.14 24.00 -8.00
CA ALA A 113 14.47 24.01 -8.61
C ALA A 113 14.57 23.21 -9.93
N GLY A 114 13.48 22.53 -10.34
CA GLY A 114 13.43 21.79 -11.60
C GLY A 114 14.49 20.70 -11.73
N LEU A 115 15.04 20.24 -10.59
CA LEU A 115 15.98 19.13 -10.50
C LEU A 115 17.14 19.21 -11.49
N VAL A 116 17.82 20.36 -11.51
CA VAL A 116 19.03 20.62 -12.32
C VAL A 116 19.96 19.42 -12.15
N ASP A 117 20.51 18.89 -13.22
CA ASP A 117 21.35 17.69 -13.26
C ASP A 117 20.60 16.34 -13.12
N SER A 118 19.27 16.31 -13.20
CA SER A 118 18.49 15.07 -13.25
C SER A 118 17.74 14.93 -14.59
N PRO A 119 17.34 13.69 -14.96
CA PRO A 119 16.43 13.47 -16.09
C PRO A 119 15.08 14.18 -15.94
N MET A 120 14.76 14.66 -14.73
CA MET A 120 13.52 15.33 -14.37
C MET A 120 13.64 16.87 -14.43
N TYR A 121 14.69 17.41 -15.04
CA TYR A 121 15.01 18.84 -15.16
C TYR A 121 13.84 19.74 -15.58
N GLN A 122 12.85 19.23 -16.32
CA GLN A 122 11.70 20.02 -16.79
C GLN A 122 10.43 19.80 -15.95
N LEU A 123 10.48 18.99 -14.91
CA LEU A 123 9.35 18.77 -14.02
C LEU A 123 9.29 19.89 -12.96
N ASN A 124 8.67 21.01 -13.35
CA ASN A 124 8.34 22.08 -12.42
C ASN A 124 7.15 21.67 -11.57
N LEU A 125 7.39 21.24 -10.34
CA LEU A 125 6.33 21.03 -9.37
C LEU A 125 5.80 22.39 -8.91
N LYS A 126 4.58 22.71 -9.31
CA LYS A 126 3.88 23.87 -8.76
C LYS A 126 3.36 23.50 -7.38
N THR A 127 3.58 24.37 -6.42
CA THR A 127 3.08 24.21 -5.05
C THR A 127 2.13 25.34 -4.70
N LEU A 128 1.12 25.03 -3.88
CA LEU A 128 0.23 26.00 -3.28
C LEU A 128 0.17 25.75 -1.78
N SER A 129 0.24 26.80 -0.99
CA SER A 129 0.07 26.78 0.45
C SER A 129 -0.90 27.86 0.89
N GLY A 130 -1.56 27.66 2.04
CA GLY A 130 -2.57 28.61 2.53
C GLY A 130 -3.06 28.27 3.94
N ASN A 131 -4.07 29.03 4.39
CA ASN A 131 -4.70 28.87 5.69
C ASN A 131 -5.81 27.81 5.69
N PHE A 132 -5.49 26.61 5.28
CA PHE A 132 -6.45 25.51 5.11
C PHE A 132 -6.89 24.86 6.43
N ILE A 133 -6.17 25.09 7.54
CA ILE A 133 -6.40 24.43 8.82
C ILE A 133 -6.92 25.45 9.83
N TYR A 134 -8.16 25.26 10.27
CA TYR A 134 -8.73 26.00 11.40
C TYR A 134 -8.40 25.26 12.70
N ALA A 135 -7.89 26.02 13.67
CA ALA A 135 -7.44 25.49 14.96
C ALA A 135 -8.32 25.95 16.12
N LYS A 136 -8.20 25.22 17.22
CA LYS A 136 -8.68 25.57 18.56
C LYS A 136 -7.59 25.28 19.58
N PRO A 137 -7.55 25.96 20.74
CA PRO A 137 -6.53 25.66 21.76
C PRO A 137 -6.68 24.23 22.29
N LEU A 138 -5.55 23.58 22.62
CA LEU A 138 -5.51 22.33 23.36
C LEU A 138 -6.03 22.50 24.78
N GLY A 139 -5.79 23.69 25.35
CA GLY A 139 -6.19 24.07 26.70
C GLY A 139 -5.33 23.44 27.79
N VAL A 140 -5.91 23.30 28.97
CA VAL A 140 -5.23 22.73 30.14
C VAL A 140 -5.49 21.23 30.18
N ARG A 141 -4.40 20.41 30.25
CA ARG A 141 -4.49 18.95 30.41
C ARG A 141 -3.53 18.52 31.53
N ASN A 142 -4.00 17.70 32.43
CA ASN A 142 -3.22 17.19 33.56
C ASN A 142 -2.49 18.29 34.36
N GLY A 143 -3.11 19.49 34.48
CA GLY A 143 -2.53 20.62 35.19
C GLY A 143 -1.54 21.46 34.39
N VAL A 144 -1.24 21.11 33.14
CA VAL A 144 -0.36 21.87 32.23
C VAL A 144 -1.23 22.69 31.27
N ASP A 145 -1.00 24.01 31.24
CA ASP A 145 -1.59 24.89 30.23
C ASP A 145 -0.71 24.89 28.97
N TYR A 146 -1.25 24.39 27.88
CA TYR A 146 -0.55 24.28 26.60
C TYR A 146 -0.56 25.55 25.76
N GLN A 147 -1.22 26.60 26.22
CA GLN A 147 -1.25 27.97 25.67
C GLN A 147 -1.60 27.96 24.15
N TYR A 148 -0.64 28.30 23.28
CA TYR A 148 -0.81 28.34 21.81
C TYR A 148 -0.54 26.99 21.12
N THR A 149 -0.43 25.90 21.85
CA THR A 149 -0.54 24.58 21.27
C THR A 149 -2.01 24.29 21.00
N GLY A 150 -2.32 23.86 19.79
CA GLY A 150 -3.69 23.69 19.32
C GLY A 150 -4.04 22.30 18.89
N LEU A 151 -5.31 22.14 18.59
CA LEU A 151 -5.91 21.00 17.91
C LEU A 151 -6.58 21.47 16.62
N VAL A 152 -6.63 20.56 15.63
CA VAL A 152 -7.40 20.83 14.41
C VAL A 152 -8.89 20.88 14.75
N ARG A 153 -9.53 21.99 14.42
CA ARG A 153 -10.97 22.17 14.55
C ARG A 153 -11.71 21.77 13.28
N GLN A 154 -11.15 22.18 12.14
CA GLN A 154 -11.73 21.96 10.82
C GLN A 154 -10.66 22.12 9.75
N VAL A 155 -10.79 21.37 8.66
CA VAL A 155 -9.99 21.52 7.44
C VAL A 155 -10.87 22.07 6.34
N ASP A 156 -10.39 23.07 5.60
CA ASP A 156 -11.05 23.55 4.38
C ASP A 156 -10.72 22.63 3.20
N SER A 157 -11.38 21.48 3.19
CA SER A 157 -11.20 20.49 2.14
C SER A 157 -11.56 20.99 0.75
N LYS A 158 -12.51 21.95 0.65
CA LYS A 158 -12.90 22.54 -0.63
C LYS A 158 -11.80 23.42 -1.21
N ALA A 159 -11.14 24.23 -0.39
CA ALA A 159 -10.03 25.05 -0.83
C ALA A 159 -8.82 24.19 -1.22
N ILE A 160 -8.52 23.14 -0.45
CA ILE A 160 -7.45 22.16 -0.81
C ILE A 160 -7.78 21.49 -2.15
N GLN A 161 -9.02 21.00 -2.32
CA GLN A 161 -9.42 20.35 -3.57
C GLN A 161 -9.32 21.29 -4.77
N ALA A 162 -9.76 22.54 -4.63
CA ALA A 162 -9.64 23.53 -5.69
C ALA A 162 -8.17 23.81 -6.06
N ALA A 163 -7.26 23.82 -5.08
CA ALA A 163 -5.83 23.96 -5.31
C ALA A 163 -5.25 22.72 -6.05
N LEU A 164 -5.62 21.51 -5.65
CA LEU A 164 -5.24 20.26 -6.33
C LEU A 164 -5.72 20.20 -7.78
N ASP A 165 -6.91 20.71 -8.06
CA ASP A 165 -7.51 20.71 -9.40
C ASP A 165 -6.78 21.66 -10.37
N THR A 166 -5.93 22.57 -9.87
CA THR A 166 -4.99 23.33 -10.71
C THR A 166 -3.79 22.53 -11.19
N GLY A 167 -3.63 21.29 -10.69
CA GLY A 167 -2.45 20.45 -10.93
C GLY A 167 -1.28 20.77 -10.00
N ALA A 168 -1.47 21.61 -8.97
CA ALA A 168 -0.43 21.91 -7.99
C ALA A 168 -0.43 20.89 -6.85
N ALA A 169 0.76 20.62 -6.26
CA ALA A 169 0.84 19.99 -4.95
C ALA A 169 0.47 21.01 -3.85
N VAL A 170 -0.31 20.58 -2.87
CA VAL A 170 -0.70 21.43 -1.75
C VAL A 170 0.23 21.18 -0.57
N ILE A 171 0.84 22.24 -0.03
CA ILE A 171 1.69 22.13 1.17
C ILE A 171 0.93 22.76 2.35
N CYS A 172 0.70 21.95 3.38
CA CYS A 172 0.16 22.36 4.67
C CYS A 172 1.27 22.25 5.71
N ASN A 173 1.63 23.37 6.36
CA ASN A 173 2.48 23.29 7.55
C ASN A 173 1.66 22.98 8.80
N THR A 174 2.33 22.76 9.93
CA THR A 174 1.69 22.46 11.22
C THR A 174 1.27 23.72 11.98
N LEU A 175 0.79 24.73 11.27
CA LEU A 175 0.20 25.95 11.85
C LEU A 175 -1.29 26.01 11.52
N GLY A 176 -2.09 26.28 12.54
CA GLY A 176 -3.55 26.43 12.36
C GLY A 176 -4.01 27.82 12.84
N TYR A 177 -5.14 28.25 12.33
CA TYR A 177 -5.67 29.60 12.56
C TYR A 177 -7.01 29.55 13.30
N SER A 178 -7.16 30.35 14.36
CA SER A 178 -8.47 30.51 15.02
C SER A 178 -9.36 31.53 14.31
N SER A 179 -10.62 31.52 14.66
CA SER A 179 -11.57 32.56 14.21
C SER A 179 -11.28 33.94 14.78
N THR A 180 -10.46 34.02 15.82
CA THR A 180 -10.01 35.28 16.46
C THR A 180 -8.72 35.82 15.87
N GLY A 181 -8.12 35.08 14.93
CA GLY A 181 -6.85 35.46 14.27
C GLY A 181 -5.60 34.98 14.96
N ASP A 182 -5.72 34.17 16.01
CA ASP A 182 -4.57 33.58 16.68
C ASP A 182 -4.00 32.41 15.84
N VAL A 183 -2.68 32.23 15.92
CA VAL A 183 -1.96 31.10 15.29
C VAL A 183 -1.63 30.07 16.34
N PHE A 184 -1.90 28.80 16.06
CA PHE A 184 -1.62 27.68 16.93
C PHE A 184 -0.59 26.75 16.32
N ASN A 185 0.30 26.22 17.17
CA ASN A 185 1.21 25.14 16.82
C ASN A 185 0.48 23.79 16.94
N LEU A 186 0.44 23.03 15.85
CA LEU A 186 -0.30 21.76 15.73
C LEU A 186 0.67 20.57 15.60
N SER A 187 0.17 19.38 15.88
CA SER A 187 0.86 18.13 15.61
C SER A 187 0.77 17.75 14.13
N ILE A 188 1.86 17.27 13.53
CA ILE A 188 1.87 16.72 12.17
C ILE A 188 0.91 15.52 12.08
N ASN A 189 0.86 14.69 13.11
CA ASN A 189 0.02 13.49 13.17
C ASN A 189 -1.47 13.85 13.07
N GLU A 190 -1.90 14.82 13.87
CA GLU A 190 -3.28 15.30 13.86
C GLU A 190 -3.65 16.03 12.57
N CYS A 191 -2.73 16.86 12.04
CA CYS A 191 -2.94 17.51 10.74
C CYS A 191 -3.11 16.49 9.63
N THR A 192 -2.24 15.47 9.59
CA THR A 192 -2.28 14.40 8.58
C THR A 192 -3.59 13.64 8.63
N LEU A 193 -3.99 13.17 9.82
CA LEU A 193 -5.26 12.45 10.02
C LEU A 193 -6.47 13.31 9.60
N SER A 194 -6.50 14.56 10.09
CA SER A 194 -7.63 15.46 9.83
C SER A 194 -7.77 15.83 8.36
N ILE A 195 -6.65 16.09 7.67
CA ILE A 195 -6.63 16.40 6.23
C ILE A 195 -7.03 15.17 5.42
N ALA A 196 -6.46 14.01 5.72
CA ALA A 196 -6.76 12.76 5.01
C ALA A 196 -8.25 12.42 5.11
N THR A 197 -8.81 12.50 6.31
CA THR A 197 -10.24 12.21 6.55
C THR A 197 -11.14 13.24 5.86
N ALA A 198 -10.82 14.55 5.96
CA ALA A 198 -11.63 15.60 5.36
C ALA A 198 -11.66 15.56 3.83
N LEU A 199 -10.55 15.11 3.20
CA LEU A 199 -10.45 14.94 1.76
C LEU A 199 -10.95 13.57 1.30
N LYS A 200 -11.18 12.62 2.20
CA LYS A 200 -11.39 11.20 1.89
C LYS A 200 -10.26 10.69 0.98
N ALA A 201 -9.03 10.93 1.40
CA ALA A 201 -7.85 10.59 0.62
C ALA A 201 -7.83 9.11 0.24
N ASP A 202 -7.31 8.78 -0.94
CA ASP A 202 -7.15 7.40 -1.39
C ASP A 202 -6.04 6.69 -0.62
N LYS A 203 -4.99 7.44 -0.24
CA LYS A 203 -3.86 6.93 0.52
C LYS A 203 -3.31 7.97 1.50
N VAL A 204 -2.77 7.47 2.61
CA VAL A 204 -1.95 8.26 3.53
C VAL A 204 -0.55 7.66 3.58
N ILE A 205 0.48 8.48 3.50
CA ILE A 205 1.87 8.07 3.56
C ILE A 205 2.54 8.83 4.69
N GLY A 206 3.14 8.11 5.62
CA GLY A 206 3.95 8.68 6.69
C GLY A 206 5.42 8.36 6.48
N PHE A 207 6.26 9.37 6.45
CA PHE A 207 7.71 9.18 6.46
C PHE A 207 8.24 9.10 7.88
N MET A 208 9.17 8.16 8.12
CA MET A 208 9.83 7.99 9.41
C MET A 208 11.27 7.50 9.23
N SER A 209 12.02 7.48 10.33
CA SER A 209 13.39 6.96 10.36
C SER A 209 13.41 5.43 10.17
N GLU A 210 14.54 4.91 9.67
CA GLU A 210 14.77 3.48 9.56
C GLU A 210 14.78 2.80 10.92
N GLU A 211 15.37 3.47 11.93
CA GLU A 211 15.42 2.98 13.31
C GLU A 211 14.03 2.68 13.88
N THR A 212 13.04 3.52 13.55
CA THR A 212 11.66 3.35 13.99
C THR A 212 10.91 2.32 13.14
N LEU A 213 11.14 2.30 11.83
CA LEU A 213 10.40 1.47 10.88
C LEU A 213 10.82 -0.01 10.95
N ALA A 214 12.12 -0.32 11.06
CA ALA A 214 12.63 -1.68 10.96
C ALA A 214 12.01 -2.64 12.01
N PRO A 215 11.87 -2.28 13.31
CA PRO A 215 11.20 -3.15 14.27
C PRO A 215 9.72 -3.40 13.98
N MET A 216 9.05 -2.46 13.29
CA MET A 216 7.65 -2.62 12.87
C MET A 216 7.51 -3.64 11.75
N LEU A 217 8.44 -3.67 10.80
CA LEU A 217 8.44 -4.60 9.67
C LEU A 217 8.62 -6.05 10.12
N GLU A 218 9.35 -6.28 11.21
CA GLU A 218 9.56 -7.61 11.79
C GLU A 218 8.34 -8.16 12.57
N SER A 219 7.37 -7.31 12.88
CA SER A 219 6.19 -7.65 13.68
C SER A 219 5.04 -8.12 12.82
N SER A 220 4.59 -9.36 13.01
CA SER A 220 3.42 -9.93 12.30
C SER A 220 2.06 -9.40 12.80
N GLU A 221 2.01 -8.60 13.87
CA GLU A 221 0.78 -8.08 14.48
C GLU A 221 0.78 -6.55 14.51
N ILE A 222 0.05 -5.94 13.59
CA ILE A 222 0.10 -4.51 13.28
C ILE A 222 -0.55 -3.61 14.35
N ARG A 223 -1.54 -4.06 15.13
CA ARG A 223 -2.36 -3.18 15.99
C ARG A 223 -2.07 -3.17 17.50
N PRO A 224 -1.79 -4.27 18.20
CA PRO A 224 -1.63 -4.20 19.66
C PRO A 224 -0.29 -3.66 20.12
N LYS A 225 0.73 -3.57 19.26
CA LYS A 225 2.12 -3.29 19.65
C LYS A 225 2.61 -1.88 19.33
N LEU A 226 1.89 -1.11 18.50
CA LEU A 226 2.29 0.25 18.15
C LEU A 226 2.43 1.15 19.39
N ALA A 227 1.54 1.03 20.37
CA ALA A 227 1.59 1.81 21.61
C ALA A 227 2.65 1.34 22.62
N HIS A 228 3.16 0.11 22.51
CA HIS A 228 4.11 -0.48 23.47
C HIS A 228 5.52 -0.71 22.91
N ALA A 229 5.70 -0.65 21.59
CA ALA A 229 7.00 -0.93 20.95
C ALA A 229 7.99 0.24 21.02
N PHE A 230 7.52 1.45 21.33
CA PHE A 230 8.36 2.63 21.30
C PHE A 230 8.77 3.08 22.70
N GLY A 231 10.07 2.99 22.97
CA GLY A 231 10.67 3.72 24.07
C GLY A 231 10.47 5.22 23.87
N SER A 232 10.53 5.99 24.93
CA SER A 232 10.23 7.44 25.03
C SER A 232 10.97 8.36 24.03
N ALA A 233 11.88 7.86 23.22
CA ALA A 233 12.71 8.65 22.32
C ALA A 233 12.02 9.09 21.01
N ASN A 234 11.02 8.33 20.51
CA ASN A 234 10.37 8.59 19.21
C ASN A 234 8.83 8.69 19.30
N MET A 235 8.31 9.40 20.30
CA MET A 235 6.87 9.54 20.53
C MET A 235 6.12 10.19 19.36
N GLU A 236 6.75 11.01 18.54
CA GLU A 236 6.12 11.65 17.40
C GLU A 236 5.94 10.68 16.24
N GLU A 237 6.96 9.88 15.92
CA GLU A 237 6.88 8.85 14.88
C GLU A 237 5.91 7.72 15.29
N ALA A 238 5.90 7.32 16.57
CA ALA A 238 4.90 6.40 17.11
C ALA A 238 3.48 6.95 16.96
N GLY A 239 3.28 8.22 17.31
CA GLY A 239 2.01 8.91 17.13
C GLY A 239 1.60 9.04 15.65
N LEU A 240 2.56 9.11 14.72
CA LEU A 240 2.27 9.08 13.29
C LEU A 240 1.72 7.73 12.86
N ALA A 241 2.33 6.63 13.33
CA ALA A 241 1.83 5.29 13.03
C ALA A 241 0.40 5.08 13.57
N ASP A 242 0.12 5.55 14.79
CA ASP A 242 -1.24 5.52 15.36
C ASP A 242 -2.24 6.34 14.54
N ALA A 243 -1.85 7.55 14.11
CA ALA A 243 -2.70 8.40 13.28
C ALA A 243 -3.00 7.77 11.91
N LEU A 244 -2.03 7.08 11.31
CA LEU A 244 -2.23 6.36 10.05
C LEU A 244 -3.14 5.13 10.23
N ALA A 245 -3.03 4.42 11.34
CA ALA A 245 -3.93 3.34 11.68
C ALA A 245 -5.36 3.84 11.92
N GLU A 246 -5.52 4.98 12.62
CA GLU A 246 -6.80 5.62 12.82
C GLU A 246 -7.41 6.12 11.51
N ALA A 247 -6.61 6.66 10.58
CA ALA A 247 -7.08 7.04 9.25
C ALA A 247 -7.72 5.85 8.51
N VAL A 248 -7.12 4.67 8.59
CA VAL A 248 -7.70 3.44 8.04
C VAL A 248 -8.99 3.07 8.77
N ASP A 249 -9.07 3.26 10.09
CA ASP A 249 -10.30 3.02 10.85
C ASP A 249 -11.43 3.98 10.45
N GLN A 250 -11.08 5.20 10.09
CA GLN A 250 -12.02 6.22 9.61
C GLN A 250 -12.38 6.09 8.12
N GLY A 251 -11.86 5.06 7.42
CA GLY A 251 -12.30 4.71 6.08
C GLY A 251 -11.30 4.98 4.95
N ILE A 252 -10.08 5.39 5.25
CA ILE A 252 -8.99 5.42 4.27
C ILE A 252 -8.65 3.97 3.88
N GLU A 253 -8.58 3.69 2.58
CA GLU A 253 -8.34 2.32 2.11
C GLU A 253 -6.99 1.77 2.57
N ARG A 254 -5.93 2.59 2.46
CA ARG A 254 -4.55 2.20 2.76
C ARG A 254 -3.74 3.35 3.33
N SER A 255 -2.96 3.04 4.33
CA SER A 255 -1.91 3.91 4.86
C SER A 255 -0.56 3.19 4.77
N HIS A 256 0.50 3.93 4.50
CA HIS A 256 1.84 3.39 4.33
C HIS A 256 2.83 4.14 5.23
N LEU A 257 3.69 3.42 5.91
CA LEU A 257 4.86 3.98 6.60
C LEU A 257 6.11 3.63 5.81
N VAL A 258 6.90 4.63 5.47
CA VAL A 258 8.05 4.51 4.56
C VAL A 258 9.26 5.22 5.15
N SER A 259 10.46 4.65 4.98
CA SER A 259 11.68 5.32 5.43
C SER A 259 12.01 6.51 4.53
N TYR A 260 12.29 7.68 5.15
CA TYR A 260 12.84 8.82 4.42
C TYR A 260 14.35 8.69 4.15
N GLU A 261 15.02 7.72 4.76
CA GLU A 261 16.47 7.54 4.66
C GLU A 261 16.85 6.73 3.42
N GLN A 262 15.95 5.85 2.93
CA GLN A 262 16.21 4.98 1.79
C GLN A 262 15.84 5.67 0.46
N ASN A 263 16.80 5.74 -0.47
CA ASN A 263 16.56 6.25 -1.81
C ASN A 263 15.56 5.36 -2.58
N GLY A 264 14.51 5.97 -3.14
CA GLY A 264 13.48 5.28 -3.92
C GLY A 264 12.51 4.42 -3.11
N ALA A 265 12.54 4.51 -1.77
CA ALA A 265 11.63 3.75 -0.90
C ALA A 265 10.17 4.02 -1.23
N LEU A 266 9.79 5.27 -1.46
CA LEU A 266 8.42 5.65 -1.81
C LEU A 266 7.96 5.00 -3.13
N LEU A 267 8.78 5.03 -4.17
CA LEU A 267 8.44 4.42 -5.45
C LEU A 267 8.36 2.90 -5.34
N LYS A 268 9.30 2.29 -4.59
CA LYS A 268 9.26 0.85 -4.35
C LYS A 268 7.99 0.45 -3.60
N GLU A 269 7.60 1.20 -2.56
CA GLU A 269 6.37 0.94 -1.79
C GLU A 269 5.11 1.03 -2.65
N LEU A 270 5.03 2.00 -3.55
CA LEU A 270 3.81 2.28 -4.30
C LEU A 270 3.69 1.54 -5.63
N PHE A 271 4.80 1.08 -6.22
CA PHE A 271 4.83 0.50 -7.56
C PHE A 271 5.32 -0.95 -7.60
N THR A 272 5.59 -1.55 -6.45
CA THR A 272 5.91 -2.98 -6.35
C THR A 272 4.99 -3.67 -5.36
N HIS A 273 4.87 -4.98 -5.51
CA HIS A 273 4.07 -5.79 -4.59
C HIS A 273 4.74 -5.93 -3.21
N ASP A 274 6.05 -6.13 -3.20
CA ASP A 274 6.77 -6.38 -1.95
C ASP A 274 6.95 -5.12 -1.11
N GLY A 275 6.83 -3.94 -1.74
CA GLY A 275 7.00 -2.68 -1.07
C GLY A 275 8.40 -2.47 -0.49
N SER A 276 8.54 -1.48 0.38
CA SER A 276 9.74 -1.21 1.20
C SER A 276 9.37 -0.70 2.59
N GLY A 277 8.08 -0.53 2.83
CA GLY A 277 7.52 0.04 4.03
C GLY A 277 6.49 -0.89 4.71
N LEU A 278 5.73 -0.33 5.63
CA LEU A 278 4.64 -1.00 6.31
C LEU A 278 3.29 -0.56 5.75
N LEU A 279 2.54 -1.50 5.18
CA LEU A 279 1.17 -1.28 4.74
C LEU A 279 0.21 -1.47 5.93
N ILE A 280 -0.64 -0.48 6.18
CA ILE A 280 -1.75 -0.53 7.13
C ILE A 280 -3.06 -0.51 6.33
N SER A 281 -3.86 -1.57 6.41
CA SER A 281 -5.17 -1.64 5.76
C SER A 281 -6.13 -2.52 6.55
N LYS A 282 -7.45 -2.30 6.37
CA LYS A 282 -8.49 -3.17 6.98
C LYS A 282 -8.74 -4.45 6.20
N VAL A 283 -8.44 -4.42 4.91
CA VAL A 283 -8.78 -5.49 3.96
C VAL A 283 -7.51 -6.23 3.61
N ASP A 284 -7.54 -7.55 3.76
CA ASP A 284 -6.60 -8.43 3.08
C ASP A 284 -6.68 -8.08 1.58
N SER A 285 -5.61 -7.53 1.01
CA SER A 285 -5.62 -7.04 -0.38
C SER A 285 -5.89 -8.14 -1.41
N ALA A 286 -5.90 -9.39 -0.96
CA ALA A 286 -6.17 -10.56 -1.78
C ALA A 286 -7.66 -10.87 -1.84
N VAL A 287 -8.26 -10.64 -2.99
CA VAL A 287 -9.67 -10.92 -3.28
C VAL A 287 -9.78 -12.19 -4.12
N LEU A 288 -10.62 -13.13 -3.68
CA LEU A 288 -10.95 -14.32 -4.43
C LEU A 288 -12.26 -14.09 -5.19
N ARG A 289 -12.23 -14.15 -6.52
CA ARG A 289 -13.39 -13.91 -7.37
C ARG A 289 -13.44 -14.83 -8.58
N ALA A 290 -14.64 -14.97 -9.16
CA ALA A 290 -14.78 -15.62 -10.46
C ALA A 290 -13.97 -14.86 -11.52
N ALA A 291 -13.34 -15.60 -12.43
CA ALA A 291 -12.65 -15.02 -13.56
C ALA A 291 -13.63 -14.47 -14.61
N THR A 292 -13.17 -13.48 -15.34
CA THR A 292 -13.88 -12.87 -16.48
C THR A 292 -13.01 -12.94 -17.73
N THR A 293 -13.56 -12.66 -18.89
CA THR A 293 -12.79 -12.65 -20.13
C THR A 293 -11.60 -11.69 -20.13
N SER A 294 -11.65 -10.63 -19.30
CA SER A 294 -10.50 -9.73 -19.12
C SER A 294 -9.31 -10.38 -18.40
N ASP A 295 -9.54 -11.49 -17.67
CA ASP A 295 -8.48 -12.19 -16.93
C ASP A 295 -7.73 -13.23 -17.77
N VAL A 296 -8.21 -13.53 -18.98
CA VAL A 296 -7.62 -14.57 -19.85
C VAL A 296 -6.14 -14.37 -20.09
N GLY A 297 -5.71 -13.11 -20.33
CA GLY A 297 -4.30 -12.78 -20.50
C GLY A 297 -3.46 -13.11 -19.26
N ALA A 298 -3.92 -12.69 -18.09
CA ALA A 298 -3.23 -12.95 -16.83
C ALA A 298 -3.23 -14.45 -16.46
N ILE A 299 -4.33 -15.17 -16.73
CA ILE A 299 -4.38 -16.63 -16.51
C ILE A 299 -3.38 -17.33 -17.43
N LEU A 300 -3.25 -16.93 -18.70
CA LEU A 300 -2.24 -17.49 -19.62
C LEU A 300 -0.83 -17.27 -19.06
N GLU A 301 -0.50 -16.06 -18.63
CA GLU A 301 0.80 -15.74 -18.03
C GLU A 301 1.08 -16.60 -16.78
N LEU A 302 0.06 -16.82 -15.94
CA LEU A 302 0.16 -17.65 -14.73
C LEU A 302 0.46 -19.13 -15.05
N ILE A 303 -0.19 -19.68 -16.08
CA ILE A 303 -0.06 -21.12 -16.38
C ILE A 303 1.05 -21.44 -17.39
N GLN A 304 1.52 -20.46 -18.18
CA GLN A 304 2.54 -20.65 -19.20
C GLN A 304 3.82 -21.32 -18.69
N PRO A 305 4.44 -20.89 -17.59
CA PRO A 305 5.64 -21.55 -17.07
C PRO A 305 5.41 -23.03 -16.74
N MET A 306 4.20 -23.37 -16.27
CA MET A 306 3.83 -24.76 -15.94
C MET A 306 3.53 -25.58 -17.20
N GLN A 307 3.04 -24.96 -18.26
CA GLN A 307 2.87 -25.59 -19.57
C GLN A 307 4.22 -25.88 -20.22
N ASP A 308 5.14 -24.92 -20.19
CA ASP A 308 6.50 -25.05 -20.76
C ASP A 308 7.32 -26.13 -20.01
N ALA A 309 7.13 -26.22 -18.70
CA ALA A 309 7.71 -27.28 -17.87
C ALA A 309 6.99 -28.66 -18.02
N GLY A 310 5.95 -28.75 -18.85
CA GLY A 310 5.13 -29.94 -19.01
C GLY A 310 4.29 -30.33 -17.78
N ALA A 311 4.15 -29.43 -16.80
CA ALA A 311 3.36 -29.66 -15.60
C ALA A 311 1.86 -29.45 -15.83
N LEU A 312 1.46 -28.63 -16.80
CA LEU A 312 0.09 -28.44 -17.26
C LEU A 312 -0.06 -28.79 -18.74
N VAL A 313 -1.27 -29.14 -19.14
CA VAL A 313 -1.64 -29.30 -20.56
C VAL A 313 -1.74 -27.92 -21.18
N GLN A 314 -1.26 -27.77 -22.41
CA GLN A 314 -1.40 -26.51 -23.15
C GLN A 314 -2.87 -26.12 -23.32
N ARG A 315 -3.16 -24.86 -23.04
CA ARG A 315 -4.47 -24.24 -23.23
C ARG A 315 -4.32 -23.01 -24.11
N THR A 316 -5.09 -22.96 -25.19
CA THR A 316 -5.12 -21.78 -26.04
C THR A 316 -5.99 -20.69 -25.41
N ARG A 317 -5.84 -19.46 -25.91
CA ARG A 317 -6.66 -18.32 -25.51
C ARG A 317 -8.15 -18.59 -25.71
N GLU A 318 -8.50 -19.13 -26.87
CA GLU A 318 -9.89 -19.45 -27.26
C GLU A 318 -10.51 -20.45 -26.27
N LEU A 319 -9.76 -21.49 -25.90
CA LEU A 319 -10.22 -22.49 -24.93
C LEU A 319 -10.44 -21.90 -23.54
N LEU A 320 -9.58 -20.96 -23.13
CA LEU A 320 -9.76 -20.27 -21.85
C LEU A 320 -10.94 -19.32 -21.87
N GLU A 321 -11.18 -18.61 -22.97
CA GLU A 321 -12.35 -17.73 -23.15
C GLU A 321 -13.65 -18.55 -23.10
N GLU A 322 -13.68 -19.73 -23.70
CA GLU A 322 -14.85 -20.64 -23.66
C GLU A 322 -15.09 -21.20 -22.26
N GLN A 323 -14.04 -21.47 -21.50
CA GLN A 323 -14.11 -22.11 -20.18
C GLN A 323 -13.94 -21.14 -19.01
N ILE A 324 -14.00 -19.84 -19.23
CA ILE A 324 -13.64 -18.83 -18.22
C ILE A 324 -14.50 -18.92 -16.96
N GLU A 325 -15.75 -19.32 -17.06
CA GLU A 325 -16.69 -19.50 -15.94
C GLU A 325 -16.24 -20.56 -14.92
N ASN A 326 -15.37 -21.48 -15.36
CA ASN A 326 -14.82 -22.52 -14.51
C ASN A 326 -13.63 -22.01 -13.68
N PHE A 327 -13.09 -20.84 -14.02
CA PHE A 327 -11.91 -20.29 -13.38
C PHE A 327 -12.27 -19.37 -12.22
N LEU A 328 -11.44 -19.48 -11.21
CA LEU A 328 -11.34 -18.57 -10.06
C LEU A 328 -10.00 -17.90 -10.11
N VAL A 329 -9.94 -16.62 -9.78
CA VAL A 329 -8.71 -15.87 -9.68
C VAL A 329 -8.52 -15.31 -8.27
N MET A 330 -7.29 -15.34 -7.81
CA MET A 330 -6.82 -14.57 -6.67
C MET A 330 -6.30 -13.26 -7.20
N GLU A 331 -6.99 -12.18 -6.89
CA GLU A 331 -6.63 -10.84 -7.30
C GLU A 331 -5.99 -10.08 -6.14
N ILE A 332 -4.89 -9.40 -6.41
CA ILE A 332 -4.27 -8.43 -5.51
C ILE A 332 -4.08 -7.15 -6.31
N ASP A 333 -4.61 -6.04 -5.80
CA ASP A 333 -4.47 -4.72 -6.41
C ASP A 333 -4.88 -4.63 -7.88
N GLY A 334 -5.93 -5.38 -8.26
CA GLY A 334 -6.42 -5.41 -9.62
C GLY A 334 -5.62 -6.32 -10.56
N THR A 335 -4.65 -7.09 -10.03
CA THR A 335 -3.84 -8.05 -10.77
C THR A 335 -4.16 -9.47 -10.33
N ALA A 336 -4.45 -10.36 -11.27
CA ALA A 336 -4.63 -11.78 -10.97
C ALA A 336 -3.26 -12.42 -10.71
N VAL A 337 -3.02 -12.81 -9.46
CA VAL A 337 -1.74 -13.41 -9.00
C VAL A 337 -1.82 -14.92 -8.81
N GLY A 338 -3.01 -15.49 -8.92
CA GLY A 338 -3.23 -16.92 -8.87
C GLY A 338 -4.54 -17.31 -9.54
N CYS A 339 -4.64 -18.55 -9.96
CA CYS A 339 -5.86 -19.09 -10.56
C CYS A 339 -6.07 -20.56 -10.18
N ALA A 340 -7.30 -21.02 -10.30
CA ALA A 340 -7.69 -22.42 -10.25
C ALA A 340 -8.96 -22.63 -11.08
N ALA A 341 -9.09 -23.78 -11.72
CA ALA A 341 -10.30 -24.15 -12.47
C ALA A 341 -10.98 -25.35 -11.83
N LEU A 342 -12.33 -25.35 -11.83
CA LEU A 342 -13.15 -26.50 -11.49
C LEU A 342 -13.92 -26.91 -12.74
N GLN A 343 -13.62 -28.10 -13.26
CA GLN A 343 -14.23 -28.63 -14.47
C GLN A 343 -15.09 -29.84 -14.15
N GLY A 344 -16.38 -29.79 -14.46
CA GLY A 344 -17.26 -30.95 -14.38
C GLY A 344 -16.82 -32.06 -15.34
N LEU A 345 -16.81 -33.30 -14.88
CA LEU A 345 -16.46 -34.46 -15.69
C LEU A 345 -17.71 -35.29 -16.04
N ASP A 346 -18.59 -35.45 -15.08
CA ASP A 346 -19.92 -36.05 -15.20
C ASP A 346 -20.86 -35.51 -14.13
N GLU A 347 -22.06 -36.08 -13.94
CA GLU A 347 -23.08 -35.59 -12.99
C GLU A 347 -22.59 -35.57 -11.51
N THR A 348 -21.59 -36.37 -11.17
CA THR A 348 -21.13 -36.58 -9.79
C THR A 348 -19.65 -36.35 -9.58
N SER A 349 -18.91 -36.08 -10.66
CA SER A 349 -17.45 -35.97 -10.65
C SER A 349 -16.97 -34.66 -11.27
N ALA A 350 -15.94 -34.06 -10.68
CA ALA A 350 -15.29 -32.87 -11.21
C ALA A 350 -13.75 -32.97 -11.07
N GLU A 351 -13.01 -32.16 -11.81
CA GLU A 351 -11.56 -32.03 -11.76
C GLU A 351 -11.16 -30.61 -11.35
N ILE A 352 -10.28 -30.48 -10.37
CA ILE A 352 -9.55 -29.24 -10.11
C ILE A 352 -8.30 -29.23 -10.99
N ALA A 353 -8.19 -28.22 -11.81
CA ALA A 353 -7.08 -28.03 -12.74
C ALA A 353 -6.50 -26.61 -12.65
N CYS A 354 -5.34 -26.38 -13.26
CA CYS A 354 -4.73 -25.06 -13.40
C CYS A 354 -4.55 -24.31 -12.06
N VAL A 355 -4.24 -25.03 -10.98
CA VAL A 355 -3.87 -24.36 -9.71
C VAL A 355 -2.48 -23.77 -9.88
N ALA A 356 -2.41 -22.47 -10.06
CA ALA A 356 -1.19 -21.71 -10.27
C ALA A 356 -1.18 -20.45 -9.41
N VAL A 357 -0.01 -20.10 -8.89
CA VAL A 357 0.24 -18.85 -8.15
C VAL A 357 1.59 -18.32 -8.62
N GLN A 358 1.67 -17.03 -8.92
CA GLN A 358 2.94 -16.39 -9.31
C GLN A 358 4.02 -16.66 -8.26
N PRO A 359 5.29 -16.87 -8.67
CA PRO A 359 6.37 -17.24 -7.76
C PRO A 359 6.51 -16.28 -6.56
N GLU A 360 6.37 -14.99 -6.80
CA GLU A 360 6.49 -13.92 -5.79
C GLU A 360 5.40 -13.97 -4.72
N PHE A 361 4.28 -14.67 -5.02
CA PHE A 361 3.12 -14.80 -4.14
C PHE A 361 2.99 -16.20 -3.51
N GLN A 362 3.91 -17.11 -3.81
CA GLN A 362 3.93 -18.44 -3.20
C GLN A 362 4.29 -18.37 -1.71
N GLY A 363 3.93 -19.41 -0.95
CA GLY A 363 4.16 -19.43 0.50
C GLY A 363 3.17 -18.64 1.37
N ARG A 364 2.29 -17.83 0.77
CA ARG A 364 1.31 -16.96 1.47
C ARG A 364 -0.08 -17.61 1.63
N GLY A 365 -0.22 -18.88 1.36
CA GLY A 365 -1.49 -19.59 1.51
C GLY A 365 -2.50 -19.39 0.38
N TYR A 366 -2.18 -18.66 -0.71
CA TYR A 366 -3.17 -18.36 -1.78
C TYR A 366 -3.60 -19.59 -2.56
N ALA A 367 -2.69 -20.53 -2.85
CA ALA A 367 -3.06 -21.81 -3.45
C ALA A 367 -4.04 -22.61 -2.57
N GLN A 368 -3.88 -22.52 -1.26
CA GLN A 368 -4.78 -23.14 -0.28
C GLN A 368 -6.18 -22.48 -0.34
N LYS A 369 -6.26 -21.16 -0.32
CA LYS A 369 -7.53 -20.42 -0.43
C LYS A 369 -8.26 -20.73 -1.75
N LEU A 370 -7.52 -20.81 -2.87
CA LEU A 370 -8.05 -21.21 -4.18
C LEU A 370 -8.64 -22.63 -4.14
N LEU A 371 -7.88 -23.58 -3.58
CA LEU A 371 -8.32 -24.98 -3.45
C LEU A 371 -9.57 -25.09 -2.56
N GLU A 372 -9.59 -24.46 -1.40
CA GLU A 372 -10.71 -24.48 -0.47
C GLU A 372 -11.99 -23.94 -1.09
N HIS A 373 -11.89 -22.85 -1.84
CA HIS A 373 -13.04 -22.29 -2.54
C HIS A 373 -13.57 -23.23 -3.63
N GLN A 374 -12.68 -23.86 -4.41
CA GLN A 374 -13.08 -24.83 -5.42
C GLN A 374 -13.69 -26.10 -4.79
N LEU A 375 -13.18 -26.54 -3.62
CA LEU A 375 -13.77 -27.63 -2.86
C LEU A 375 -15.21 -27.28 -2.43
N LYS A 376 -15.41 -26.09 -1.88
CA LYS A 376 -16.73 -25.60 -1.47
C LYS A 376 -17.70 -25.50 -2.68
N LYS A 377 -17.26 -24.91 -3.78
CA LYS A 377 -18.02 -24.82 -5.03
C LYS A 377 -18.43 -26.19 -5.56
N ALA A 378 -17.51 -27.17 -5.53
CA ALA A 378 -17.80 -28.55 -5.94
C ALA A 378 -18.85 -29.21 -5.04
N GLN A 379 -18.80 -29.00 -3.71
CA GLN A 379 -19.81 -29.50 -2.76
C GLN A 379 -21.19 -28.87 -3.03
N GLU A 380 -21.24 -27.55 -3.24
CA GLU A 380 -22.47 -26.83 -3.57
C GLU A 380 -23.12 -27.31 -4.88
N GLN A 381 -22.30 -27.79 -5.82
CA GLN A 381 -22.75 -28.38 -7.09
C GLN A 381 -23.13 -29.87 -6.98
N GLY A 382 -23.03 -30.46 -5.80
CA GLY A 382 -23.37 -31.88 -5.58
C GLY A 382 -22.30 -32.86 -6.06
N THR A 383 -21.07 -32.40 -6.29
CA THR A 383 -19.95 -33.26 -6.69
C THR A 383 -19.61 -34.23 -5.55
N GLN A 384 -19.54 -35.52 -5.86
CA GLN A 384 -19.18 -36.57 -4.90
C GLN A 384 -17.70 -36.97 -5.00
N LYS A 385 -17.13 -36.91 -6.21
CA LYS A 385 -15.73 -37.29 -6.46
C LYS A 385 -15.00 -36.14 -7.14
N LEU A 386 -13.93 -35.69 -6.47
CA LEU A 386 -13.11 -34.62 -6.99
C LEU A 386 -11.73 -35.16 -7.35
N PHE A 387 -11.33 -34.94 -8.59
CA PHE A 387 -10.06 -35.42 -9.13
C PHE A 387 -9.06 -34.29 -9.29
N VAL A 388 -7.78 -34.61 -9.19
CA VAL A 388 -6.63 -33.77 -9.55
C VAL A 388 -5.63 -34.65 -10.33
N LEU A 389 -5.12 -34.11 -11.43
CA LEU A 389 -4.03 -34.73 -12.19
C LEU A 389 -2.75 -33.88 -12.05
N SER A 390 -1.75 -34.41 -11.38
CA SER A 390 -0.52 -33.66 -11.06
C SER A 390 0.74 -34.46 -11.41
N THR A 391 1.75 -33.77 -11.94
CA THR A 391 3.09 -34.32 -12.16
C THR A 391 4.10 -33.88 -11.10
N GLN A 392 3.85 -32.77 -10.39
CA GLN A 392 4.82 -32.16 -9.50
C GLN A 392 4.28 -31.94 -8.07
N ALA A 393 2.99 -31.60 -7.91
CA ALA A 393 2.41 -31.17 -6.63
C ALA A 393 1.67 -32.30 -5.88
N THR A 394 1.97 -33.57 -6.13
CA THR A 394 1.25 -34.72 -5.55
C THR A 394 1.17 -34.67 -4.03
N HIS A 395 2.30 -34.45 -3.33
CA HIS A 395 2.35 -34.41 -1.87
C HIS A 395 1.51 -33.25 -1.31
N TRP A 396 1.54 -32.09 -1.94
CA TRP A 396 0.76 -30.94 -1.54
C TRP A 396 -0.76 -31.22 -1.52
N PHE A 397 -1.26 -31.99 -2.49
CA PHE A 397 -2.67 -32.42 -2.52
C PHE A 397 -2.97 -33.53 -1.51
N ILE A 398 -2.02 -34.47 -1.30
CA ILE A 398 -2.18 -35.53 -0.28
C ILE A 398 -2.32 -34.94 1.11
N GLU A 399 -1.51 -33.95 1.48
CA GLU A 399 -1.61 -33.23 2.75
C GLU A 399 -2.98 -32.55 2.94
N ARG A 400 -3.71 -32.32 1.85
CA ARG A 400 -5.07 -31.69 1.83
C ARG A 400 -6.20 -32.69 1.67
N GLY A 401 -5.87 -33.98 1.93
CA GLY A 401 -6.85 -35.07 2.03
C GLY A 401 -7.21 -35.72 0.70
N PHE A 402 -6.45 -35.48 -0.38
CA PHE A 402 -6.54 -36.31 -1.57
C PHE A 402 -5.78 -37.61 -1.40
N LYS A 403 -6.22 -38.66 -2.08
CA LYS A 403 -5.58 -39.98 -2.10
C LYS A 403 -5.15 -40.33 -3.51
N GLU A 404 -3.96 -40.87 -3.67
CA GLU A 404 -3.48 -41.34 -4.96
C GLU A 404 -4.32 -42.54 -5.44
N THR A 405 -4.66 -42.55 -6.70
CA THR A 405 -5.39 -43.63 -7.38
C THR A 405 -4.83 -43.86 -8.77
N ASN A 406 -5.41 -44.76 -9.52
CA ASN A 406 -5.02 -45.02 -10.91
C ASN A 406 -5.95 -44.31 -11.92
N ALA A 407 -5.58 -44.30 -13.18
CA ALA A 407 -6.35 -43.67 -14.25
C ALA A 407 -7.72 -44.34 -14.50
N ASP A 408 -7.91 -45.58 -14.06
CA ASP A 408 -9.15 -46.30 -14.22
C ASP A 408 -10.28 -45.75 -13.32
N ALA A 409 -9.90 -44.98 -12.27
CA ALA A 409 -10.85 -44.28 -11.41
C ALA A 409 -11.50 -43.05 -12.07
N LEU A 410 -10.92 -42.57 -13.17
CA LEU A 410 -11.45 -41.42 -13.91
C LEU A 410 -12.71 -41.80 -14.69
N PRO A 411 -13.70 -40.92 -14.85
CA PRO A 411 -14.81 -41.08 -15.79
C PRO A 411 -14.29 -41.35 -17.18
N ASP A 412 -15.05 -42.15 -17.98
CA ASP A 412 -14.64 -42.65 -19.30
C ASP A 412 -14.21 -41.52 -20.25
N ALA A 413 -14.98 -40.44 -20.31
CA ALA A 413 -14.66 -39.30 -21.15
C ALA A 413 -13.33 -38.66 -20.78
N ARG A 414 -13.00 -38.58 -19.49
CA ARG A 414 -11.74 -38.01 -19.03
C ARG A 414 -10.58 -38.99 -19.14
N ARG A 415 -10.85 -40.26 -18.92
CA ARG A 415 -9.86 -41.33 -19.06
C ARG A 415 -9.39 -41.46 -20.52
N SER A 416 -10.24 -41.29 -21.51
CA SER A 416 -9.84 -41.27 -22.91
C SER A 416 -8.87 -40.14 -23.27
N GLN A 417 -8.88 -39.05 -22.51
CA GLN A 417 -8.00 -37.92 -22.69
C GLN A 417 -6.75 -37.99 -21.77
N TYR A 418 -6.56 -39.09 -21.06
CA TYR A 418 -5.39 -39.24 -20.17
C TYR A 418 -4.10 -39.27 -20.97
N ASN A 419 -3.19 -38.36 -20.65
CA ASN A 419 -1.91 -38.23 -21.34
C ASN A 419 -0.90 -39.29 -20.84
N THR A 420 -0.76 -40.36 -21.61
CA THR A 420 0.14 -41.49 -21.30
C THR A 420 1.63 -41.13 -21.42
N GLN A 421 2.00 -40.06 -22.11
CA GLN A 421 3.38 -39.58 -22.20
C GLN A 421 3.79 -38.80 -20.94
N ARG A 422 2.93 -37.92 -20.45
CA ARG A 422 3.15 -37.14 -19.22
C ARG A 422 3.01 -37.98 -17.96
N LYS A 423 2.16 -39.01 -17.99
CA LYS A 423 1.85 -39.89 -16.85
C LYS A 423 1.55 -39.12 -15.55
N PRO A 424 0.63 -38.15 -15.55
CA PRO A 424 0.31 -37.46 -14.32
C PRO A 424 -0.28 -38.45 -13.31
N LYS A 425 0.09 -38.29 -12.04
CA LYS A 425 -0.55 -39.02 -10.96
C LYS A 425 -1.99 -38.56 -10.82
N VAL A 426 -2.90 -39.52 -10.68
CA VAL A 426 -4.31 -39.24 -10.44
C VAL A 426 -4.56 -39.25 -8.95
N LEU A 427 -5.16 -38.18 -8.45
CA LEU A 427 -5.55 -38.08 -7.05
C LEU A 427 -7.07 -37.89 -6.98
N ILE A 428 -7.69 -38.46 -5.96
CA ILE A 428 -9.12 -38.40 -5.71
C ILE A 428 -9.41 -37.94 -4.29
N LYS A 429 -10.43 -37.12 -4.14
CA LYS A 429 -11.04 -36.79 -2.84
C LYS A 429 -12.53 -37.04 -2.93
N VAL A 430 -13.07 -37.87 -2.03
CA VAL A 430 -14.52 -38.07 -1.90
C VAL A 430 -15.04 -36.97 -0.99
N LEU A 431 -16.03 -36.26 -1.49
CA LEU A 431 -16.70 -35.19 -0.75
C LEU A 431 -17.91 -35.80 -0.02
N SER A 432 -18.04 -35.50 1.27
CA SER A 432 -19.23 -35.89 2.03
C SER A 432 -20.37 -34.94 1.63
N THR A 433 -21.53 -35.52 1.33
CA THR A 433 -22.79 -34.80 1.16
C THR A 433 -23.19 -34.08 2.43
#